data_d345d7a45f3f2d9cdf7fcf035f528249
#
_entry.id   d345d7a45f3f2d9cdf7fcf035f528249
#
_cell.length_a   1.000
_cell.length_b   1.000
_cell.length_c   1.000
_cell.angle_alpha   90.00
_cell.angle_beta   90.00
_cell.angle_gamma   90.00
#
_symmetry.space_group_name_H-M   'P 1'
#
loop_
_entity.id
_entity.type
_entity.pdbx_description
1 polymer ?
#
loop_
_entity_poly.entity_id
_entity_poly.type
_entity_poly.pdbx_seq_one_letter_code
_entity_poly.pdbx_strand_id
1 'polypeptide(L)'
;MAAAVEPERLVFVDECGTHTSLGPIYGYAPRGERLRLSVPRKRGKNTTLLASMTIEGMGPSLTVEGATTARVFEAYVEKVLAPNLKGGQMVVMDNLGAHRPKRVRDLIEERGCELLYLPAYSPDYNPIEEAFAKIKNLLRKAAAMSKEALVEAIGVVLSAVTATEARAFFEHAGYRSSVHLL
;
A
#
# COMPACT_ATOMS: atom_id res chain seq x y z
N MET A 1 -9.76 -17.08 -23.68
CA MET A 1 -9.55 -17.51 -22.29
C MET A 1 -8.38 -16.72 -21.77
N ALA A 2 -8.61 -15.77 -20.85
CA ALA A 2 -7.51 -15.10 -20.16
C ALA A 2 -6.78 -16.17 -19.32
N ALA A 3 -5.48 -16.34 -19.54
CA ALA A 3 -4.68 -17.21 -18.69
C ALA A 3 -4.82 -16.69 -17.26
N ALA A 4 -5.22 -17.55 -16.32
CA ALA A 4 -5.28 -17.20 -14.92
C ALA A 4 -3.85 -16.82 -14.49
N VAL A 5 -3.64 -15.55 -14.16
CA VAL A 5 -2.33 -15.09 -13.66
C VAL A 5 -2.16 -15.65 -12.25
N GLU A 6 -1.06 -16.34 -12.01
CA GLU A 6 -0.73 -16.89 -10.69
C GLU A 6 -0.54 -15.73 -9.69
N PRO A 7 -1.26 -15.72 -8.55
CA PRO A 7 -1.16 -14.66 -7.56
C PRO A 7 0.27 -14.44 -7.05
N GLU A 8 1.09 -15.48 -7.05
CA GLU A 8 2.50 -15.49 -6.65
C GLU A 8 3.37 -14.56 -7.51
N ARG A 9 2.94 -14.30 -8.74
CA ARG A 9 3.63 -13.40 -9.67
C ARG A 9 3.21 -11.94 -9.53
N LEU A 10 2.09 -11.68 -8.86
CA LEU A 10 1.52 -10.33 -8.77
C LEU A 10 2.22 -9.48 -7.71
N VAL A 11 2.54 -8.25 -8.09
CA VAL A 11 3.05 -7.20 -7.21
C VAL A 11 2.16 -5.99 -7.36
N PHE A 12 1.28 -5.75 -6.40
CA PHE A 12 0.43 -4.56 -6.38
C PHE A 12 1.20 -3.36 -5.84
N VAL A 13 1.05 -2.21 -6.48
CA VAL A 13 1.72 -0.96 -6.10
C VAL A 13 0.70 0.15 -6.06
N ASP A 14 0.68 0.89 -4.95
CA ASP A 14 -0.25 2.00 -4.77
C ASP A 14 0.25 3.00 -3.72
N GLU A 15 -0.51 4.08 -3.52
CA GLU A 15 -0.21 5.15 -2.58
C GLU A 15 -1.30 5.33 -1.51
N CYS A 16 -0.86 5.64 -0.30
CA CYS A 16 -1.73 5.83 0.85
C CYS A 16 -1.39 7.13 1.59
N GLY A 17 -2.31 8.10 1.58
CA GLY A 17 -2.16 9.32 2.36
C GLY A 17 -2.39 9.11 3.85
N THR A 18 -1.48 9.62 4.68
CA THR A 18 -1.56 9.62 6.15
C THR A 18 -1.23 11.00 6.72
N HIS A 19 -1.53 11.23 7.98
CA HIS A 19 -1.20 12.49 8.68
C HIS A 19 -1.21 12.32 10.20
N THR A 20 -0.58 13.23 10.93
CA THR A 20 -0.46 13.19 12.40
C THR A 20 -1.77 13.40 13.16
N SER A 21 -2.82 13.88 12.48
CA SER A 21 -4.16 14.04 13.10
C SER A 21 -5.02 12.76 12.98
N LEU A 22 -4.44 11.62 12.59
CA LEU A 22 -5.10 10.32 12.65
C LEU A 22 -5.24 9.91 14.12
N GLY A 23 -6.41 10.16 14.70
CA GLY A 23 -6.76 9.70 16.04
C GLY A 23 -7.66 8.46 16.01
N PRO A 24 -7.76 7.71 17.11
CA PRO A 24 -8.74 6.64 17.27
C PRO A 24 -10.15 7.16 17.00
N ILE A 25 -10.93 6.38 16.22
CA ILE A 25 -12.32 6.73 15.89
C ILE A 25 -13.25 6.33 17.06
N TYR A 26 -12.84 5.32 17.82
CA TYR A 26 -13.57 4.78 18.96
C TYR A 26 -12.65 4.67 20.17
N GLY A 27 -13.23 4.74 21.37
CA GLY A 27 -12.55 4.52 22.64
C GLY A 27 -13.55 4.22 23.73
N TYR A 28 -13.07 3.80 24.88
CA TYR A 28 -13.90 3.45 26.03
C TYR A 28 -13.73 4.52 27.11
N ALA A 29 -14.85 4.92 27.73
CA ALA A 29 -14.87 5.73 28.93
C ALA A 29 -15.85 5.10 29.95
N PRO A 30 -15.71 5.34 31.26
CA PRO A 30 -16.69 4.95 32.24
C PRO A 30 -18.09 5.46 31.88
N ARG A 31 -19.12 4.74 32.29
CA ARG A 31 -20.50 5.14 32.02
C ARG A 31 -20.77 6.56 32.58
N GLY A 32 -21.24 7.46 31.71
CA GLY A 32 -21.52 8.84 32.09
C GLY A 32 -20.34 9.79 31.89
N GLU A 33 -19.17 9.31 31.51
CA GLU A 33 -18.01 10.14 31.21
C GLU A 33 -17.81 10.33 29.69
N ARG A 34 -17.34 11.53 29.33
CA ARG A 34 -17.03 11.84 27.93
C ARG A 34 -15.58 11.47 27.61
N LEU A 35 -15.37 10.61 26.64
CA LEU A 35 -14.03 10.32 26.13
C LEU A 35 -13.38 11.60 25.57
N ARG A 36 -12.18 11.90 26.04
CA ARG A 36 -11.37 13.03 25.57
C ARG A 36 -10.09 12.47 24.95
N LEU A 37 -9.84 12.83 23.71
CA LEU A 37 -8.62 12.48 22.98
C LEU A 37 -7.87 13.75 22.59
N SER A 38 -6.56 13.74 22.82
CA SER A 38 -5.67 14.80 22.35
C SER A 38 -5.20 14.44 20.95
N VAL A 39 -5.50 15.28 19.97
CA VAL A 39 -5.00 15.17 18.60
C VAL A 39 -4.31 16.48 18.22
N PRO A 40 -3.24 16.44 17.41
CA PRO A 40 -2.59 17.66 16.94
C PRO A 40 -3.59 18.58 16.25
N ARG A 41 -3.66 19.82 16.71
CA ARG A 41 -4.61 20.82 16.20
C ARG A 41 -4.33 21.24 14.76
N LYS A 42 -3.05 21.21 14.37
CA LYS A 42 -2.61 21.45 13.00
C LYS A 42 -2.36 20.09 12.33
N ARG A 43 -3.10 19.82 11.26
CA ARG A 43 -3.01 18.58 10.49
C ARG A 43 -1.61 18.33 9.90
N GLY A 44 -0.75 19.36 9.84
CA GLY A 44 0.55 19.28 9.19
C GLY A 44 0.41 18.99 7.67
N LYS A 45 1.54 18.83 7.01
CA LYS A 45 1.56 18.30 5.65
C LYS A 45 1.22 16.81 5.67
N ASN A 46 0.49 16.34 4.66
CA ASN A 46 0.25 14.91 4.51
C ASN A 46 1.58 14.16 4.36
N THR A 47 1.64 12.96 4.91
CA THR A 47 2.69 11.99 4.63
C THR A 47 2.08 10.94 3.72
N THR A 48 2.63 10.76 2.53
CA THR A 48 2.19 9.74 1.59
C THR A 48 3.11 8.53 1.70
N LEU A 49 2.51 7.35 1.88
CA LEU A 49 3.17 6.07 1.83
C LEU A 49 2.99 5.50 0.42
N LEU A 50 4.08 5.31 -0.31
CA LEU A 50 4.16 4.49 -1.51
C LEU A 50 4.59 3.09 -1.08
N ALA A 51 3.87 2.06 -1.48
CA ALA A 51 4.20 0.69 -1.09
C ALA A 51 3.84 -0.31 -2.17
N SER A 52 4.48 -1.47 -2.10
CA SER A 52 4.09 -2.64 -2.84
C SER A 52 3.56 -3.73 -1.92
N MET A 53 2.81 -4.68 -2.47
CA MET A 53 2.30 -5.85 -1.77
C MET A 53 2.31 -7.07 -2.69
N THR A 54 2.70 -8.19 -2.12
CA THR A 54 2.59 -9.52 -2.72
C THR A 54 1.76 -10.41 -1.82
N ILE A 55 1.53 -11.65 -2.19
CA ILE A 55 0.88 -12.65 -1.31
C ILE A 55 1.69 -12.94 -0.03
N GLU A 56 2.94 -12.50 0.05
CA GLU A 56 3.80 -12.67 1.23
C GLU A 56 3.68 -11.49 2.23
N GLY A 57 2.95 -10.44 1.86
CA GLY A 57 2.76 -9.24 2.68
C GLY A 57 3.21 -7.96 2.01
N MET A 58 3.44 -6.92 2.82
CA MET A 58 3.93 -5.64 2.32
C MET A 58 5.39 -5.75 1.88
N GLY A 59 5.68 -5.18 0.73
CA GLY A 59 7.00 -5.14 0.12
C GLY A 59 7.70 -3.78 0.29
N PRO A 60 8.67 -3.48 -0.61
CA PRO A 60 9.40 -2.23 -0.60
C PRO A 60 8.48 -1.00 -0.54
N SER A 61 8.79 -0.07 0.35
CA SER A 61 7.97 1.10 0.61
C SER A 61 8.81 2.37 0.78
N LEU A 62 8.19 3.52 0.54
CA LEU A 62 8.77 4.85 0.69
C LEU A 62 7.73 5.81 1.28
N THR A 63 8.12 6.59 2.27
CA THR A 63 7.30 7.70 2.77
C THR A 63 7.81 9.02 2.22
N VAL A 64 6.90 9.86 1.74
CA VAL A 64 7.20 11.20 1.25
C VAL A 64 6.29 12.24 1.89
N GLU A 65 6.78 13.46 2.04
CA GLU A 65 5.98 14.58 2.51
C GLU A 65 5.19 15.19 1.34
N GLY A 66 3.88 15.34 1.53
CA GLY A 66 2.98 15.88 0.50
C GLY A 66 2.40 14.82 -0.41
N ALA A 67 1.87 15.26 -1.55
CA ALA A 67 1.31 14.40 -2.57
C ALA A 67 2.39 13.78 -3.46
N THR A 68 2.14 12.60 -3.97
CA THR A 68 2.99 11.95 -4.96
C THR A 68 2.89 12.68 -6.30
N THR A 69 4.02 13.09 -6.81
CA THR A 69 4.16 13.57 -8.19
C THR A 69 4.72 12.46 -9.07
N ALA A 70 4.57 12.56 -10.39
CA ALA A 70 5.17 11.60 -11.32
C ALA A 70 6.67 11.38 -11.07
N ARG A 71 7.40 12.46 -10.77
CA ARG A 71 8.84 12.40 -10.47
C ARG A 71 9.15 11.63 -9.17
N VAL A 72 8.33 11.80 -8.14
CA VAL A 72 8.47 11.06 -6.88
C VAL A 72 8.16 9.59 -7.11
N PHE A 73 7.13 9.30 -7.88
CA PHE A 73 6.76 7.92 -8.22
C PHE A 73 7.85 7.23 -9.06
N GLU A 74 8.40 7.90 -10.06
CA GLU A 74 9.55 7.39 -10.83
C GLU A 74 10.75 7.08 -9.91
N ALA A 75 11.08 7.98 -8.99
CA ALA A 75 12.18 7.77 -8.05
C ALA A 75 11.91 6.56 -7.11
N TYR A 76 10.67 6.37 -6.67
CA TYR A 76 10.27 5.19 -5.93
C TYR A 76 10.48 3.91 -6.75
N VAL A 77 9.98 3.89 -8.00
CA VAL A 77 10.14 2.73 -8.87
C VAL A 77 11.62 2.44 -9.13
N GLU A 78 12.41 3.45 -9.47
CA GLU A 78 13.84 3.28 -9.80
C GLU A 78 14.67 2.79 -8.62
N LYS A 79 14.49 3.42 -7.44
CA LYS A 79 15.40 3.23 -6.31
C LYS A 79 14.94 2.22 -5.27
N VAL A 80 13.62 1.96 -5.22
CA VAL A 80 13.03 1.16 -4.16
C VAL A 80 12.34 -0.08 -4.72
N LEU A 81 11.45 0.05 -5.70
CA LEU A 81 10.68 -1.07 -6.22
C LEU A 81 11.52 -1.97 -7.14
N ALA A 82 12.04 -1.41 -8.25
CA ALA A 82 12.71 -2.18 -9.30
C ALA A 82 13.91 -3.02 -8.81
N PRO A 83 14.76 -2.55 -7.85
CA PRO A 83 15.82 -3.38 -7.31
C PRO A 83 15.34 -4.65 -6.59
N ASN A 84 14.09 -4.67 -6.14
CA ASN A 84 13.49 -5.78 -5.39
C ASN A 84 12.56 -6.66 -6.25
N LEU A 85 12.31 -6.28 -7.51
CA LEU A 85 11.53 -7.10 -8.43
C LEU A 85 12.33 -8.34 -8.89
N LYS A 86 11.60 -9.44 -9.07
CA LYS A 86 12.12 -10.70 -9.61
C LYS A 86 11.58 -10.89 -11.02
N GLY A 87 12.41 -11.31 -11.95
CA GLY A 87 11.99 -11.59 -13.32
C GLY A 87 10.78 -12.53 -13.38
N GLY A 88 9.85 -12.23 -14.28
CA GLY A 88 8.59 -12.95 -14.43
C GLY A 88 7.46 -12.48 -13.54
N GLN A 89 7.68 -11.49 -12.64
CA GLN A 89 6.59 -10.85 -11.89
C GLN A 89 5.78 -9.92 -12.79
N MET A 90 4.53 -9.69 -12.39
CA MET A 90 3.63 -8.72 -13.00
C MET A 90 3.32 -7.61 -11.98
N VAL A 91 3.78 -6.41 -12.26
CA VAL A 91 3.50 -5.24 -11.43
C VAL A 91 2.14 -4.67 -11.83
N VAL A 92 1.25 -4.55 -10.87
CA VAL A 92 -0.12 -4.07 -11.06
C VAL A 92 -0.28 -2.73 -10.36
N MET A 93 -0.75 -1.73 -11.08
CA MET A 93 -0.95 -0.36 -10.59
C MET A 93 -2.33 0.14 -10.96
N ASP A 94 -2.81 1.16 -10.24
CA ASP A 94 -3.96 1.91 -10.70
C ASP A 94 -3.64 2.74 -11.95
N ASN A 95 -4.67 3.26 -12.58
CA ASN A 95 -4.56 3.97 -13.84
C ASN A 95 -4.43 5.49 -13.66
N LEU A 96 -3.79 5.97 -12.59
CA LEU A 96 -3.53 7.39 -12.37
C LEU A 96 -2.45 7.92 -13.32
N GLY A 97 -2.60 9.18 -13.73
CA GLY A 97 -1.65 9.83 -14.65
C GLY A 97 -0.21 9.88 -14.11
N ALA A 98 -0.04 9.96 -12.80
CA ALA A 98 1.27 9.96 -12.14
C ALA A 98 2.01 8.62 -12.27
N HIS A 99 1.29 7.50 -12.50
CA HIS A 99 1.85 6.15 -12.61
C HIS A 99 2.20 5.77 -14.07
N ARG A 100 1.89 6.62 -15.04
CA ARG A 100 2.04 6.35 -16.48
C ARG A 100 3.29 6.89 -17.18
N PRO A 101 4.32 7.49 -16.55
CA PRO A 101 5.50 7.88 -17.30
C PRO A 101 6.10 6.66 -18.01
N LYS A 102 6.55 6.86 -19.26
CA LYS A 102 7.23 5.80 -20.03
C LYS A 102 8.40 5.22 -19.24
N ARG A 103 9.12 6.05 -18.48
CA ARG A 103 10.25 5.64 -17.66
C ARG A 103 9.88 4.59 -16.62
N VAL A 104 8.68 4.67 -15.99
CA VAL A 104 8.19 3.67 -15.03
C VAL A 104 8.06 2.30 -15.70
N ARG A 105 7.49 2.26 -16.89
CA ARG A 105 7.37 1.03 -17.68
C ARG A 105 8.74 0.45 -18.02
N ASP A 106 9.61 1.28 -18.58
CA ASP A 106 10.96 0.87 -18.99
C ASP A 106 11.72 0.24 -17.81
N LEU A 107 11.68 0.88 -16.62
CA LEU A 107 12.34 0.38 -15.40
C LEU A 107 11.82 -0.98 -14.92
N ILE A 108 10.53 -1.25 -15.09
CA ILE A 108 9.91 -2.53 -14.70
C ILE A 108 10.25 -3.60 -15.74
N GLU A 109 10.15 -3.28 -17.03
CA GLU A 109 10.44 -4.20 -18.12
C GLU A 109 11.94 -4.57 -18.19
N GLU A 110 12.86 -3.65 -17.85
CA GLU A 110 14.30 -3.91 -17.70
C GLU A 110 14.60 -4.98 -16.65
N ARG A 111 13.69 -5.23 -15.70
CA ARG A 111 13.79 -6.31 -14.70
C ARG A 111 13.20 -7.64 -15.16
N GLY A 112 12.76 -7.74 -16.42
CA GLY A 112 12.05 -8.90 -16.94
C GLY A 112 10.67 -9.08 -16.33
N CYS A 113 10.04 -8.00 -15.89
CA CYS A 113 8.70 -7.94 -15.32
C CYS A 113 7.71 -7.33 -16.30
N GLU A 114 6.44 -7.64 -16.11
CA GLU A 114 5.33 -7.06 -16.88
C GLU A 114 4.68 -5.93 -16.08
N LEU A 115 4.12 -4.94 -16.76
CA LEU A 115 3.33 -3.86 -16.15
C LEU A 115 1.89 -3.91 -16.63
N LEU A 116 0.96 -4.02 -15.69
CA LEU A 116 -0.48 -3.99 -15.91
C LEU A 116 -1.12 -2.81 -15.17
N TYR A 117 -2.01 -2.10 -15.85
CA TYR A 117 -2.86 -1.09 -15.20
C TYR A 117 -4.25 -1.63 -14.96
N LEU A 118 -4.76 -1.44 -13.73
CA LEU A 118 -6.14 -1.75 -13.40
C LEU A 118 -7.10 -0.88 -14.22
N PRO A 119 -8.31 -1.36 -14.49
CA PRO A 119 -9.36 -0.51 -15.05
C PRO A 119 -9.59 0.73 -14.18
N ALA A 120 -9.95 1.84 -14.79
CA ALA A 120 -10.26 3.05 -14.04
C ALA A 120 -11.45 2.79 -13.08
N TYR A 121 -11.38 3.35 -11.87
CA TYR A 121 -12.41 3.21 -10.84
C TYR A 121 -12.72 1.77 -10.41
N SER A 122 -11.69 0.92 -10.30
CA SER A 122 -11.84 -0.49 -9.92
C SER A 122 -11.04 -0.83 -8.64
N PRO A 123 -11.31 -0.20 -7.50
CA PRO A 123 -10.58 -0.48 -6.25
C PRO A 123 -10.79 -1.91 -5.76
N ASP A 124 -11.93 -2.55 -6.11
CA ASP A 124 -12.24 -3.92 -5.71
C ASP A 124 -11.26 -4.96 -6.28
N TYR A 125 -10.52 -4.61 -7.33
CA TYR A 125 -9.45 -5.45 -7.89
C TYR A 125 -8.06 -5.11 -7.33
N ASN A 126 -7.98 -4.21 -6.34
CA ASN A 126 -6.71 -3.77 -5.77
C ASN A 126 -6.56 -4.22 -4.31
N PRO A 127 -6.00 -5.41 -4.03
CA PRO A 127 -5.92 -5.97 -2.68
C PRO A 127 -5.07 -5.13 -1.70
N ILE A 128 -4.16 -4.27 -2.20
CA ILE A 128 -3.34 -3.39 -1.35
C ILE A 128 -4.20 -2.34 -0.61
N GLU A 129 -5.38 -2.01 -1.12
CA GLU A 129 -6.32 -1.08 -0.46
C GLU A 129 -6.81 -1.61 0.89
N GLU A 130 -7.04 -2.93 1.01
CA GLU A 130 -7.39 -3.57 2.28
C GLU A 130 -6.21 -3.53 3.26
N ALA A 131 -5.00 -3.77 2.78
CA ALA A 131 -3.80 -3.62 3.58
C ALA A 131 -3.64 -2.17 4.07
N PHE A 132 -3.88 -1.18 3.22
CA PHE A 132 -3.86 0.23 3.60
C PHE A 132 -4.96 0.59 4.62
N ALA A 133 -6.14 0.01 4.50
CA ALA A 133 -7.20 0.18 5.50
C ALA A 133 -6.75 -0.33 6.87
N LYS A 134 -6.14 -1.52 6.93
CA LYS A 134 -5.54 -2.07 8.16
C LYS A 134 -4.44 -1.16 8.69
N ILE A 135 -3.48 -0.75 7.86
CA ILE A 135 -2.37 0.14 8.22
C ILE A 135 -2.91 1.43 8.81
N LYS A 136 -3.88 2.10 8.15
CA LYS A 136 -4.52 3.31 8.67
C LYS A 136 -5.16 3.10 10.05
N ASN A 137 -5.79 1.95 10.28
CA ASN A 137 -6.38 1.63 11.59
C ASN A 137 -5.31 1.44 12.67
N LEU A 138 -4.18 0.82 12.36
CA LEU A 138 -3.06 0.68 13.29
C LEU A 138 -2.39 2.03 13.57
N LEU A 139 -2.21 2.87 12.57
CA LEU A 139 -1.68 4.23 12.74
C LEU A 139 -2.60 5.11 13.61
N ARG A 140 -3.94 4.98 13.48
CA ARG A 140 -4.89 5.64 14.38
C ARG A 140 -4.70 5.22 15.83
N LYS A 141 -4.45 3.93 16.08
CA LYS A 141 -4.18 3.40 17.43
C LYS A 141 -2.84 3.89 17.96
N ALA A 142 -1.82 3.99 17.11
CA ALA A 142 -0.50 4.52 17.47
C ALA A 142 -0.55 6.00 17.86
N ALA A 143 -1.54 6.76 17.37
CA ALA A 143 -1.78 8.17 17.71
C ALA A 143 -0.51 9.04 17.64
N ALA A 144 0.28 8.89 16.58
CA ALA A 144 1.54 9.60 16.42
C ALA A 144 1.35 11.12 16.44
N MET A 145 2.05 11.81 17.34
CA MET A 145 1.92 13.23 17.59
C MET A 145 2.90 14.08 16.79
N SER A 146 3.94 13.47 16.22
CA SER A 146 4.93 14.14 15.36
C SER A 146 5.07 13.40 14.03
N LYS A 147 5.72 14.04 13.05
CA LYS A 147 6.01 13.44 11.75
C LYS A 147 6.98 12.28 11.88
N GLU A 148 8.00 12.44 12.69
CA GLU A 148 9.02 11.41 12.93
C GLU A 148 8.38 10.17 13.56
N ALA A 149 7.53 10.36 14.58
CA ALA A 149 6.78 9.26 15.20
C ALA A 149 5.81 8.59 14.22
N LEU A 150 5.22 9.36 13.29
CA LEU A 150 4.35 8.81 12.25
C LEU A 150 5.15 7.94 11.26
N VAL A 151 6.32 8.39 10.82
CA VAL A 151 7.19 7.62 9.90
C VAL A 151 7.68 6.34 10.58
N GLU A 152 8.07 6.41 11.84
CA GLU A 152 8.47 5.24 12.64
C GLU A 152 7.29 4.27 12.79
N ALA A 153 6.11 4.77 13.15
CA ALA A 153 4.91 3.96 13.26
C ALA A 153 4.54 3.27 11.92
N ILE A 154 4.70 3.97 10.77
CA ILE A 154 4.50 3.37 9.45
C ILE A 154 5.44 2.19 9.26
N GLY A 155 6.73 2.32 9.57
CA GLY A 155 7.70 1.23 9.47
C GLY A 155 7.28 0.00 10.28
N VAL A 156 6.77 0.21 11.51
CA VAL A 156 6.30 -0.89 12.36
C VAL A 156 5.03 -1.55 11.81
N VAL A 157 4.02 -0.76 11.40
CA VAL A 157 2.72 -1.32 10.99
C VAL A 157 2.76 -2.01 9.63
N LEU A 158 3.72 -1.72 8.77
CA LEU A 158 3.92 -2.45 7.51
C LEU A 158 4.15 -3.94 7.76
N SER A 159 4.95 -4.30 8.77
CA SER A 159 5.22 -5.69 9.14
C SER A 159 4.03 -6.39 9.81
N ALA A 160 3.00 -5.64 10.21
CA ALA A 160 1.79 -6.22 10.78
C ALA A 160 0.83 -6.82 9.74
N VAL A 161 1.05 -6.59 8.45
CA VAL A 161 0.33 -7.28 7.38
C VAL A 161 1.03 -8.61 7.13
N THR A 162 0.45 -9.68 7.67
CA THR A 162 1.00 -11.04 7.56
C THR A 162 0.75 -11.65 6.18
N ALA A 163 1.53 -12.67 5.81
CA ALA A 163 1.30 -13.42 4.57
C ALA A 163 -0.10 -14.04 4.51
N THR A 164 -0.62 -14.52 5.64
CA THR A 164 -1.99 -15.07 5.72
C THR A 164 -3.03 -14.01 5.36
N GLU A 165 -2.89 -12.79 5.88
CA GLU A 165 -3.81 -11.70 5.57
C GLU A 165 -3.64 -11.21 4.13
N ALA A 166 -2.40 -11.09 3.65
CA ALA A 166 -2.15 -10.70 2.26
C ALA A 166 -2.83 -11.68 1.27
N ARG A 167 -2.72 -12.99 1.51
CA ARG A 167 -3.43 -14.00 0.70
C ARG A 167 -4.94 -13.84 0.77
N ALA A 168 -5.49 -13.57 1.95
CA ALA A 168 -6.93 -13.33 2.09
C ALA A 168 -7.38 -12.08 1.31
N PHE A 169 -6.60 -10.99 1.32
CA PHE A 169 -6.88 -9.79 0.53
C PHE A 169 -6.84 -10.08 -0.99
N PHE A 170 -5.85 -10.87 -1.44
CA PHE A 170 -5.78 -11.32 -2.83
C PHE A 170 -6.99 -12.15 -3.23
N GLU A 171 -7.40 -13.11 -2.39
CA GLU A 171 -8.58 -13.96 -2.64
C GLU A 171 -9.87 -13.12 -2.69
N HIS A 172 -10.02 -12.14 -1.81
CA HIS A 172 -11.17 -11.24 -1.76
C HIS A 172 -11.24 -10.36 -3.02
N ALA A 173 -10.09 -9.87 -3.51
CA ALA A 173 -10.01 -9.15 -4.77
C ALA A 173 -10.13 -10.05 -6.02
N GLY A 174 -10.33 -11.36 -5.86
CA GLY A 174 -10.58 -12.31 -6.94
C GLY A 174 -9.35 -13.05 -7.46
N TYR A 175 -8.16 -12.83 -6.88
CA TYR A 175 -6.91 -13.51 -7.27
C TYR A 175 -6.74 -14.78 -6.43
N ARG A 176 -7.11 -15.92 -7.01
CA ARG A 176 -7.02 -17.24 -6.34
C ARG A 176 -5.93 -18.08 -6.98
N SER A 177 -5.12 -18.72 -6.15
CA SER A 177 -4.19 -19.75 -6.63
C SER A 177 -4.99 -20.90 -7.27
N SER A 178 -4.61 -21.30 -8.46
CA SER A 178 -5.15 -22.52 -9.07
C SER A 178 -4.61 -23.70 -8.26
N VAL A 179 -5.38 -24.18 -7.29
CA VAL A 179 -5.07 -25.47 -6.67
C VAL A 179 -5.32 -26.53 -7.73
N HIS A 180 -4.26 -27.01 -8.37
CA HIS A 180 -4.33 -28.28 -9.08
C HIS A 180 -4.60 -29.36 -8.02
N LEU A 181 -5.86 -29.76 -7.88
CA LEU A 181 -6.21 -31.02 -7.24
C LEU A 181 -5.61 -32.12 -8.15
N LEU A 182 -4.52 -32.73 -7.67
CA LEU A 182 -3.98 -33.98 -8.19
C LEU A 182 -4.91 -35.11 -7.79
#